data_cfff3290c1884ee699e89549f966a2be
#
_entry.id   cfff3290c1884ee699e89549f966a2be
#
_cell.length_a   1.000
_cell.length_b   1.000
_cell.length_c   1.000
_cell.angle_alpha   90.00
_cell.angle_beta   90.00
_cell.angle_gamma   90.00
#
_symmetry.space_group_name_H-M   'P 1'
#
loop_
_entity.id
_entity.type
_entity.pdbx_description
1 polymer ?
#
loop_
_entity_poly.entity_id
_entity_poly.type
_entity_poly.pdbx_seq_one_letter_code
_entity_poly.pdbx_strand_id
1 'polypeptide(L)'
;MQGQGIAQPPEIDFSQFGAIDRVKMSKIKRITAQNMTRSWLNVPHVTQFDHADITELEVFRKGLKAEAEQRGTKVTPLPFMLKACAMALLEYPQFNVSLDNDGEHIVEKHYVNIGVAVDTPSGLMVPVIRDVDKKSIWQLSEEVIAMGAKAKAKKLLPADMQGGCFTISSLGSIGGTAFTPIVNTPEVAILGVSKAEMQPRWNGAEFEPRLMMPLSLSYDHRAVNGADAARFTQYLGKLLGDIRHLVM
;
A
#
# COMPACT_ATOMS: atom_id res chain seq x y z
N MET A 1 24.80 9.33 -4.31
CA MET A 1 23.77 9.59 -5.34
C MET A 1 23.80 11.08 -5.64
N GLN A 2 24.34 11.47 -6.77
CA GLN A 2 24.33 12.86 -7.21
C GLN A 2 23.19 12.99 -8.23
N GLY A 3 22.06 13.57 -7.83
CA GLY A 3 21.09 14.07 -8.79
C GLY A 3 21.72 15.29 -9.46
N GLN A 4 21.96 15.23 -10.75
CA GLN A 4 22.44 16.40 -11.49
C GLN A 4 21.41 17.52 -11.31
N GLY A 5 21.85 18.65 -10.78
CA GLY A 5 21.03 19.86 -10.59
C GLY A 5 20.45 20.07 -9.19
N ILE A 6 20.60 19.14 -8.23
CA ILE A 6 20.17 19.34 -6.85
C ILE A 6 21.38 19.60 -5.95
N ALA A 7 21.38 20.74 -5.25
CA ALA A 7 22.42 21.07 -4.29
C ALA A 7 22.49 20.01 -3.19
N GLN A 8 23.70 19.51 -2.93
CA GLN A 8 23.92 18.58 -1.83
C GLN A 8 23.95 19.35 -0.50
N PRO A 9 23.49 18.74 0.62
CA PRO A 9 23.72 19.30 1.93
C PRO A 9 25.22 19.52 2.18
N PRO A 10 25.60 20.55 2.97
CA PRO A 10 27.02 20.79 3.31
C PRO A 10 27.58 19.56 4.04
N GLU A 11 28.84 19.28 3.80
CA GLU A 11 29.56 18.25 4.53
C GLU A 11 29.89 18.76 5.94
N ILE A 12 29.43 18.06 6.96
CA ILE A 12 29.62 18.43 8.38
C ILE A 12 30.42 17.33 9.05
N ASP A 13 31.50 17.71 9.74
CA ASP A 13 32.20 16.79 10.63
C ASP A 13 31.50 16.71 11.98
N PHE A 14 30.68 15.68 12.14
CA PHE A 14 29.90 15.46 13.37
C PHE A 14 30.78 15.09 14.59
N SER A 15 32.06 14.67 14.38
CA SER A 15 32.98 14.36 15.49
C SER A 15 33.28 15.57 16.37
N GLN A 16 33.08 16.78 15.83
CA GLN A 16 33.23 18.05 16.57
C GLN A 16 32.17 18.23 17.68
N PHE A 17 31.06 17.49 17.60
CA PHE A 17 29.94 17.65 18.54
C PHE A 17 29.81 16.51 19.55
N GLY A 18 30.57 15.41 19.36
CA GLY A 18 30.52 14.25 20.25
C GLY A 18 31.05 12.96 19.60
N ALA A 19 30.98 11.88 20.35
CA ALA A 19 31.38 10.56 19.82
C ALA A 19 30.42 10.12 18.70
N ILE A 20 30.97 9.59 17.61
CA ILE A 20 30.19 9.12 16.45
C ILE A 20 30.67 7.74 16.00
N ASP A 21 29.75 6.98 15.40
CA ASP A 21 30.06 5.74 14.69
C ASP A 21 29.67 5.89 13.21
N ARG A 22 30.61 5.57 12.32
CA ARG A 22 30.34 5.47 10.88
C ARG A 22 29.96 4.03 10.50
N VAL A 23 28.65 3.77 10.39
CA VAL A 23 28.13 2.44 10.08
C VAL A 23 27.84 2.29 8.60
N LYS A 24 28.35 1.23 7.96
CA LYS A 24 28.11 0.94 6.55
C LYS A 24 26.66 0.52 6.32
N MET A 25 25.96 1.18 5.41
CA MET A 25 24.60 0.81 5.02
C MET A 25 24.59 -0.58 4.39
N SER A 26 23.58 -1.38 4.77
CA SER A 26 23.32 -2.66 4.09
C SER A 26 22.94 -2.45 2.61
N LYS A 27 23.08 -3.51 1.79
CA LYS A 27 22.70 -3.47 0.38
C LYS A 27 21.25 -3.04 0.18
N ILE A 28 20.33 -3.56 1.01
CA ILE A 28 18.90 -3.23 0.96
C ILE A 28 18.70 -1.75 1.28
N LYS A 29 19.27 -1.23 2.36
CA LYS A 29 19.15 0.19 2.73
C LYS A 29 19.64 1.11 1.61
N ARG A 30 20.74 0.77 0.93
CA ARG A 30 21.25 1.56 -0.21
C ARG A 30 20.30 1.57 -1.39
N ILE A 31 19.74 0.40 -1.75
CA ILE A 31 18.77 0.28 -2.86
C ILE A 31 17.50 1.06 -2.51
N THR A 32 16.96 0.91 -1.29
CA THR A 32 15.79 1.65 -0.82
C THR A 32 16.02 3.16 -0.90
N ALA A 33 17.17 3.65 -0.39
CA ALA A 33 17.50 5.07 -0.46
C ALA A 33 17.53 5.58 -1.91
N GLN A 34 18.13 4.79 -2.84
CA GLN A 34 18.17 5.13 -4.27
C GLN A 34 16.76 5.20 -4.90
N ASN A 35 15.94 4.20 -4.62
CA ASN A 35 14.58 4.13 -5.19
C ASN A 35 13.70 5.26 -4.62
N MET A 36 13.74 5.50 -3.31
CA MET A 36 12.94 6.56 -2.69
C MET A 36 13.36 7.95 -3.17
N THR A 37 14.66 8.20 -3.29
CA THR A 37 15.16 9.47 -3.88
C THR A 37 14.67 9.62 -5.32
N ARG A 38 14.75 8.57 -6.14
CA ARG A 38 14.25 8.59 -7.52
C ARG A 38 12.77 8.89 -7.59
N SER A 39 11.96 8.18 -6.81
CA SER A 39 10.50 8.38 -6.77
C SER A 39 10.15 9.80 -6.32
N TRP A 40 10.78 10.29 -5.25
CA TRP A 40 10.52 11.63 -4.73
C TRP A 40 10.84 12.75 -5.73
N LEU A 41 11.95 12.62 -6.47
CA LEU A 41 12.39 13.63 -7.42
C LEU A 41 11.62 13.62 -8.75
N ASN A 42 11.05 12.49 -9.14
CA ASN A 42 10.43 12.35 -10.47
C ASN A 42 8.90 12.33 -10.42
N VAL A 43 8.30 12.15 -9.25
CA VAL A 43 6.84 12.05 -9.12
C VAL A 43 6.31 13.30 -8.40
N PRO A 44 5.49 14.12 -9.05
CA PRO A 44 4.74 15.17 -8.36
C PRO A 44 3.61 14.53 -7.56
N HIS A 45 3.93 14.16 -6.30
CA HIS A 45 3.01 13.48 -5.39
C HIS A 45 1.88 14.40 -4.94
N VAL A 46 0.66 13.87 -4.99
CA VAL A 46 -0.49 14.38 -4.23
C VAL A 46 -1.04 13.23 -3.40
N THR A 47 -1.56 13.52 -2.21
CA THR A 47 -2.18 12.52 -1.35
C THR A 47 -3.62 12.89 -1.06
N GLN A 48 -4.54 12.00 -1.40
CA GLN A 48 -5.95 12.07 -1.04
C GLN A 48 -6.18 11.26 0.24
N PHE A 49 -6.79 11.88 1.25
CA PHE A 49 -7.18 11.21 2.50
C PHE A 49 -8.67 10.93 2.51
N ASP A 50 -9.04 9.77 3.04
CA ASP A 50 -10.42 9.35 3.22
C ASP A 50 -10.53 8.34 4.37
N HIS A 51 -11.74 7.89 4.67
CA HIS A 51 -12.00 6.86 5.67
C HIS A 51 -12.95 5.80 5.10
N ALA A 52 -12.63 4.53 5.34
CA ALA A 52 -13.56 3.42 5.11
C ALA A 52 -14.19 2.98 6.43
N ASP A 53 -15.50 2.87 6.47
CA ASP A 53 -16.22 2.23 7.57
C ASP A 53 -16.10 0.71 7.41
N ILE A 54 -15.33 0.07 8.25
CA ILE A 54 -15.09 -1.38 8.20
C ILE A 54 -15.78 -2.14 9.32
N THR A 55 -16.82 -1.57 9.93
CA THR A 55 -17.52 -2.17 11.06
C THR A 55 -18.07 -3.54 10.71
N GLU A 56 -18.84 -3.64 9.63
CA GLU A 56 -19.45 -4.90 9.20
C GLU A 56 -18.41 -5.89 8.65
N LEU A 57 -17.39 -5.39 7.95
CA LEU A 57 -16.27 -6.21 7.48
C LEU A 57 -15.54 -6.89 8.65
N GLU A 58 -15.28 -6.18 9.73
CA GLU A 58 -14.63 -6.74 10.92
C GLU A 58 -15.49 -7.77 11.66
N VAL A 59 -16.81 -7.57 11.71
CA VAL A 59 -17.76 -8.58 12.24
C VAL A 59 -17.68 -9.85 11.39
N PHE A 60 -17.78 -9.71 10.08
CA PHE A 60 -17.69 -10.84 9.15
C PHE A 60 -16.33 -11.56 9.25
N ARG A 61 -15.24 -10.81 9.18
CA ARG A 61 -13.88 -11.36 9.26
C ARG A 61 -13.67 -12.16 10.56
N LYS A 62 -14.14 -11.64 11.69
CA LYS A 62 -14.06 -12.33 12.99
C LYS A 62 -14.89 -13.61 12.98
N GLY A 63 -16.03 -13.61 12.31
CA GLY A 63 -16.88 -14.81 12.14
C GLY A 63 -16.21 -15.94 11.37
N LEU A 64 -15.24 -15.62 10.48
CA LEU A 64 -14.48 -16.62 9.70
C LEU A 64 -13.40 -17.35 10.52
N LYS A 65 -13.19 -17.00 11.79
CA LYS A 65 -12.06 -17.51 12.59
C LYS A 65 -12.01 -19.04 12.65
N ALA A 66 -13.13 -19.70 12.96
CA ALA A 66 -13.19 -21.16 13.07
C ALA A 66 -12.89 -21.86 11.73
N GLU A 67 -13.43 -21.33 10.62
CA GLU A 67 -13.15 -21.86 9.28
C GLU A 67 -11.69 -21.64 8.88
N ALA A 68 -11.12 -20.47 9.20
CA ALA A 68 -9.72 -20.20 8.95
C ALA A 68 -8.79 -21.16 9.71
N GLU A 69 -9.10 -21.46 10.97
CA GLU A 69 -8.36 -22.45 11.79
C GLU A 69 -8.44 -23.84 11.17
N GLN A 70 -9.61 -24.28 10.70
CA GLN A 70 -9.78 -25.57 9.99
C GLN A 70 -8.96 -25.64 8.70
N ARG A 71 -8.81 -24.52 8.00
CA ARG A 71 -7.98 -24.38 6.77
C ARG A 71 -6.48 -24.21 7.07
N GLY A 72 -6.09 -24.12 8.34
CA GLY A 72 -4.69 -23.85 8.73
C GLY A 72 -4.17 -22.47 8.34
N THR A 73 -5.07 -21.48 8.19
CA THR A 73 -4.74 -20.11 7.78
C THR A 73 -5.30 -19.08 8.75
N LYS A 74 -5.06 -17.78 8.46
CA LYS A 74 -5.61 -16.65 9.21
C LYS A 74 -6.15 -15.61 8.22
N VAL A 75 -7.36 -15.14 8.45
CA VAL A 75 -7.96 -14.06 7.66
C VAL A 75 -7.74 -12.74 8.38
N THR A 76 -6.85 -11.90 7.84
CA THR A 76 -6.61 -10.52 8.29
C THR A 76 -7.40 -9.52 7.43
N PRO A 77 -7.46 -8.23 7.76
CA PRO A 77 -8.09 -7.23 6.89
C PRO A 77 -7.42 -7.09 5.51
N LEU A 78 -6.14 -7.41 5.38
CA LEU A 78 -5.36 -7.19 4.16
C LEU A 78 -5.90 -7.93 2.92
N PRO A 79 -6.32 -9.21 2.95
CA PRO A 79 -6.95 -9.87 1.81
C PRO A 79 -8.19 -9.15 1.26
N PHE A 80 -9.01 -8.56 2.15
CA PHE A 80 -10.17 -7.75 1.73
C PHE A 80 -9.72 -6.44 1.07
N MET A 81 -8.70 -5.78 1.61
CA MET A 81 -8.12 -4.58 1.00
C MET A 81 -7.51 -4.89 -0.37
N LEU A 82 -6.81 -6.01 -0.52
CA LEU A 82 -6.28 -6.48 -1.80
C LEU A 82 -7.40 -6.66 -2.83
N LYS A 83 -8.49 -7.35 -2.45
CA LYS A 83 -9.63 -7.58 -3.34
C LYS A 83 -10.32 -6.27 -3.71
N ALA A 84 -10.56 -5.39 -2.73
CA ALA A 84 -11.14 -4.06 -2.97
C ALA A 84 -10.27 -3.22 -3.90
N CYS A 85 -8.95 -3.18 -3.68
CA CYS A 85 -8.03 -2.47 -4.57
C CYS A 85 -8.02 -3.08 -5.98
N ALA A 86 -8.08 -4.41 -6.12
CA ALA A 86 -8.14 -5.04 -7.43
C ALA A 86 -9.40 -4.62 -8.21
N MET A 87 -10.56 -4.62 -7.55
CA MET A 87 -11.81 -4.16 -8.15
C MET A 87 -11.75 -2.67 -8.51
N ALA A 88 -11.17 -1.85 -7.63
CA ALA A 88 -11.01 -0.42 -7.89
C ALA A 88 -10.05 -0.15 -9.06
N LEU A 89 -9.00 -0.94 -9.25
CA LEU A 89 -8.09 -0.84 -10.39
C LEU A 89 -8.73 -1.25 -11.72
N LEU A 90 -9.70 -2.15 -11.69
CA LEU A 90 -10.50 -2.52 -12.87
C LEU A 90 -11.53 -1.42 -13.23
N GLU A 91 -12.16 -0.81 -12.23
CA GLU A 91 -13.14 0.28 -12.41
C GLU A 91 -12.47 1.60 -12.80
N TYR A 92 -11.27 1.86 -12.31
CA TYR A 92 -10.47 3.07 -12.57
C TYR A 92 -9.12 2.71 -13.19
N PRO A 93 -9.06 2.30 -14.46
CA PRO A 93 -7.86 1.78 -15.10
C PRO A 93 -6.70 2.78 -15.16
N GLN A 94 -6.96 4.10 -15.07
CA GLN A 94 -5.93 5.13 -14.99
C GLN A 94 -5.00 5.00 -13.77
N PHE A 95 -5.36 4.18 -12.76
CA PHE A 95 -4.49 3.83 -11.65
C PHE A 95 -3.64 2.58 -11.93
N ASN A 96 -3.97 1.82 -12.99
CA ASN A 96 -3.26 0.60 -13.38
C ASN A 96 -2.33 0.83 -14.58
N VAL A 97 -1.61 1.93 -14.56
CA VAL A 97 -0.72 2.35 -15.65
C VAL A 97 0.71 2.58 -15.16
N SER A 98 1.62 2.79 -16.10
CA SER A 98 2.94 3.41 -15.87
C SER A 98 3.18 4.46 -16.94
N LEU A 99 3.87 5.54 -16.58
CA LEU A 99 4.33 6.52 -17.56
C LEU A 99 5.58 5.97 -18.26
N ASP A 100 5.63 6.03 -19.58
CA ASP A 100 6.83 5.67 -20.31
C ASP A 100 7.90 6.76 -20.17
N ASN A 101 9.15 6.36 -20.31
CA ASN A 101 10.29 7.27 -20.18
C ASN A 101 10.43 8.26 -21.35
N ASP A 102 9.72 8.03 -22.46
CA ASP A 102 9.67 8.94 -23.61
C ASP A 102 8.85 10.20 -23.34
N GLY A 103 8.02 10.20 -22.27
CA GLY A 103 7.16 11.32 -21.89
C GLY A 103 5.93 11.51 -22.79
N GLU A 104 5.67 10.61 -23.74
CA GLU A 104 4.59 10.68 -24.71
C GLU A 104 3.57 9.55 -24.54
N HIS A 105 3.96 8.42 -23.94
CA HIS A 105 3.13 7.24 -23.83
C HIS A 105 2.82 6.85 -22.38
N ILE A 106 1.65 6.22 -22.22
CA ILE A 106 1.21 5.56 -21.01
C ILE A 106 1.13 4.06 -21.30
N VAL A 107 1.71 3.24 -20.44
CA VAL A 107 1.63 1.80 -20.50
C VAL A 107 0.44 1.33 -19.67
N GLU A 108 -0.66 0.94 -20.30
CA GLU A 108 -1.82 0.34 -19.64
C GLU A 108 -1.56 -1.15 -19.35
N LYS A 109 -1.90 -1.57 -18.14
CA LYS A 109 -1.67 -2.96 -17.69
C LYS A 109 -2.99 -3.71 -17.62
N HIS A 110 -3.09 -4.82 -18.34
CA HIS A 110 -4.27 -5.71 -18.32
C HIS A 110 -4.12 -6.87 -17.33
N TYR A 111 -3.36 -6.67 -16.27
CA TYR A 111 -3.18 -7.58 -15.14
C TYR A 111 -3.23 -6.79 -13.82
N VAL A 112 -3.62 -7.45 -12.73
CA VAL A 112 -3.74 -6.80 -11.42
C VAL A 112 -2.82 -7.51 -10.43
N ASN A 113 -1.62 -6.97 -10.28
CA ASN A 113 -0.61 -7.45 -9.34
C ASN A 113 -0.38 -6.36 -8.27
N ILE A 114 -0.56 -6.67 -7.00
CA ILE A 114 -0.48 -5.68 -5.93
C ILE A 114 0.70 -5.98 -5.02
N GLY A 115 1.59 -4.99 -4.89
CA GLY A 115 2.68 -5.00 -3.93
C GLY A 115 2.15 -4.80 -2.51
N VAL A 116 2.71 -5.53 -1.56
CA VAL A 116 2.40 -5.38 -0.14
C VAL A 116 3.67 -5.02 0.62
N ALA A 117 3.69 -3.85 1.24
CA ALA A 117 4.83 -3.43 2.05
C ALA A 117 4.94 -4.28 3.33
N VAL A 118 6.07 -4.93 3.51
CA VAL A 118 6.39 -5.78 4.68
C VAL A 118 7.61 -5.23 5.37
N ASP A 119 7.46 -4.86 6.65
CA ASP A 119 8.59 -4.51 7.49
C ASP A 119 9.37 -5.75 7.90
N THR A 120 10.69 -5.70 7.71
CA THR A 120 11.59 -6.79 8.06
C THR A 120 12.83 -6.27 8.80
N PRO A 121 13.52 -7.10 9.58
CA PRO A 121 14.76 -6.70 10.24
C PRO A 121 15.85 -6.18 9.28
N SER A 122 15.73 -6.49 7.99
CA SER A 122 16.67 -6.05 6.96
C SER A 122 16.26 -4.74 6.27
N GLY A 123 15.05 -4.25 6.53
CA GLY A 123 14.41 -3.09 5.91
C GLY A 123 13.07 -3.43 5.29
N LEU A 124 12.41 -2.42 4.73
CA LEU A 124 11.13 -2.56 4.06
C LEU A 124 11.30 -3.32 2.73
N MET A 125 10.46 -4.33 2.52
CA MET A 125 10.38 -5.10 1.28
C MET A 125 8.94 -5.09 0.76
N VAL A 126 8.77 -5.13 -0.57
CA VAL A 126 7.46 -5.07 -1.21
C VAL A 126 7.27 -6.29 -2.12
N PRO A 127 6.96 -7.48 -1.55
CA PRO A 127 6.54 -8.63 -2.36
C PRO A 127 5.24 -8.33 -3.11
N VAL A 128 5.09 -8.93 -4.29
CA VAL A 128 3.95 -8.72 -5.19
C VAL A 128 3.04 -9.93 -5.18
N ILE A 129 1.78 -9.72 -4.83
CA ILE A 129 0.69 -10.68 -4.98
C ILE A 129 0.16 -10.56 -6.41
N ARG A 130 0.25 -11.63 -7.18
CA ARG A 130 -0.11 -11.63 -8.60
C ARG A 130 -1.58 -11.98 -8.79
N ASP A 131 -2.16 -11.54 -9.91
CA ASP A 131 -3.53 -11.89 -10.33
C ASP A 131 -4.56 -11.76 -9.19
N VAL A 132 -4.52 -10.65 -8.45
CA VAL A 132 -5.36 -10.43 -7.25
C VAL A 132 -6.85 -10.43 -7.61
N ASP A 133 -7.20 -9.93 -8.79
CA ASP A 133 -8.55 -9.91 -9.35
C ASP A 133 -9.16 -11.32 -9.46
N LYS A 134 -8.35 -12.33 -9.79
CA LYS A 134 -8.77 -13.71 -10.05
C LYS A 134 -8.83 -14.59 -8.79
N LYS A 135 -8.33 -14.10 -7.65
CA LYS A 135 -8.19 -14.88 -6.42
C LYS A 135 -9.33 -14.63 -5.44
N SER A 136 -9.71 -15.68 -4.72
CA SER A 136 -10.63 -15.60 -3.58
C SER A 136 -9.93 -15.00 -2.36
N ILE A 137 -10.71 -14.55 -1.38
CA ILE A 137 -10.20 -14.07 -0.09
C ILE A 137 -9.35 -15.15 0.62
N TRP A 138 -9.72 -16.43 0.49
CA TRP A 138 -8.95 -17.53 1.07
C TRP A 138 -7.58 -17.68 0.44
N GLN A 139 -7.52 -17.71 -0.89
CA GLN A 139 -6.25 -17.77 -1.64
C GLN A 139 -5.35 -16.56 -1.35
N LEU A 140 -5.93 -15.36 -1.30
CA LEU A 140 -5.20 -14.13 -0.92
C LEU A 140 -4.68 -14.22 0.51
N SER A 141 -5.46 -14.76 1.45
CA SER A 141 -5.04 -14.94 2.85
C SER A 141 -3.83 -15.85 2.98
N GLU A 142 -3.85 -17.00 2.31
CA GLU A 142 -2.76 -17.97 2.30
C GLU A 142 -1.48 -17.38 1.67
N GLU A 143 -1.62 -16.71 0.53
CA GLU A 143 -0.49 -16.13 -0.20
C GLU A 143 0.16 -14.97 0.56
N VAL A 144 -0.63 -14.11 1.18
CA VAL A 144 -0.12 -13.01 2.03
C VAL A 144 0.70 -13.56 3.20
N ILE A 145 0.22 -14.62 3.87
CA ILE A 145 0.95 -15.26 4.95
C ILE A 145 2.27 -15.87 4.44
N ALA A 146 2.21 -16.60 3.33
CA ALA A 146 3.38 -17.23 2.74
C ALA A 146 4.44 -16.19 2.31
N MET A 147 4.02 -15.11 1.66
CA MET A 147 4.91 -14.03 1.25
C MET A 147 5.49 -13.27 2.44
N GLY A 148 4.69 -13.00 3.47
CA GLY A 148 5.16 -12.39 4.71
C GLY A 148 6.20 -13.27 5.44
N ALA A 149 6.00 -14.58 5.46
CA ALA A 149 6.95 -15.54 6.03
C ALA A 149 8.27 -15.57 5.22
N LYS A 150 8.19 -15.60 3.87
CA LYS A 150 9.38 -15.50 3.00
C LYS A 150 10.15 -14.20 3.23
N ALA A 151 9.45 -13.08 3.36
CA ALA A 151 10.06 -11.77 3.60
C ALA A 151 10.85 -11.75 4.92
N LYS A 152 10.22 -12.19 6.01
CA LYS A 152 10.86 -12.26 7.35
C LYS A 152 12.03 -13.25 7.38
N ALA A 153 11.93 -14.35 6.64
CA ALA A 153 12.99 -15.35 6.53
C ALA A 153 14.13 -14.94 5.56
N LYS A 154 14.05 -13.74 4.94
CA LYS A 154 15.00 -13.24 3.90
C LYS A 154 15.10 -14.16 2.68
N LYS A 155 14.01 -14.84 2.33
CA LYS A 155 13.92 -15.81 1.22
C LYS A 155 13.19 -15.27 -0.02
N LEU A 156 12.86 -13.96 -0.04
CA LEU A 156 12.28 -13.33 -1.23
C LEU A 156 13.32 -13.29 -2.35
N LEU A 157 12.90 -13.72 -3.53
CA LEU A 157 13.66 -13.61 -4.75
C LEU A 157 13.38 -12.26 -5.43
N PRO A 158 14.28 -11.76 -6.29
CA PRO A 158 14.00 -10.53 -7.07
C PRO A 158 12.70 -10.62 -7.87
N ALA A 159 12.34 -11.79 -8.40
CA ALA A 159 11.10 -12.03 -9.13
C ALA A 159 9.84 -11.88 -8.25
N ASP A 160 9.94 -12.13 -6.94
CA ASP A 160 8.82 -11.95 -6.00
C ASP A 160 8.48 -10.45 -5.78
N MET A 161 9.36 -9.53 -6.18
CA MET A 161 9.21 -8.07 -5.98
C MET A 161 9.04 -7.30 -7.28
N GLN A 162 8.75 -7.97 -8.39
CA GLN A 162 8.60 -7.37 -9.72
C GLN A 162 7.22 -7.56 -10.30
N GLY A 163 6.83 -6.64 -11.17
CA GLY A 163 5.57 -6.70 -11.93
C GLY A 163 4.36 -6.22 -11.14
N GLY A 164 4.56 -5.46 -10.05
CA GLY A 164 3.48 -4.75 -9.36
C GLY A 164 2.90 -3.61 -10.21
N CYS A 165 1.62 -3.37 -10.04
CA CYS A 165 0.91 -2.25 -10.67
C CYS A 165 0.43 -1.21 -9.64
N PHE A 166 0.31 -1.61 -8.39
CA PHE A 166 -0.17 -0.81 -7.28
C PHE A 166 0.43 -1.36 -5.98
N THR A 167 0.65 -0.53 -4.99
CA THR A 167 1.20 -0.98 -3.70
C THR A 167 0.27 -0.63 -2.54
N ILE A 168 0.14 -1.53 -1.56
CA ILE A 168 -0.50 -1.27 -0.27
C ILE A 168 0.56 -1.23 0.82
N SER A 169 0.59 -0.13 1.58
CA SER A 169 1.43 0.02 2.78
C SER A 169 0.54 0.16 4.01
N SER A 170 0.52 -0.85 4.87
CA SER A 170 -0.34 -0.87 6.06
C SER A 170 0.47 -0.69 7.34
N LEU A 171 0.16 0.37 8.07
CA LEU A 171 0.66 0.66 9.42
C LEU A 171 -0.40 0.42 10.50
N GLY A 172 -1.53 -0.18 10.14
CA GLY A 172 -2.69 -0.36 11.04
C GLY A 172 -2.41 -1.16 12.30
N SER A 173 -1.38 -2.02 12.30
CA SER A 173 -0.94 -2.75 13.49
C SER A 173 0.04 -1.98 14.38
N ILE A 174 0.56 -0.84 13.91
CA ILE A 174 1.60 -0.06 14.58
C ILE A 174 0.99 1.20 15.20
N GLY A 175 0.27 1.99 14.40
CA GLY A 175 -0.33 3.24 14.84
C GLY A 175 -0.35 4.30 13.74
N GLY A 176 -0.57 5.55 14.15
CA GLY A 176 -0.70 6.70 13.25
C GLY A 176 -2.13 6.91 12.75
N THR A 177 -2.49 8.16 12.54
CA THR A 177 -3.83 8.57 12.04
C THR A 177 -3.85 8.70 10.53
N ALA A 178 -2.75 9.13 9.92
CA ALA A 178 -2.54 9.25 8.48
C ALA A 178 -1.04 9.34 8.17
N PHE A 179 -0.64 9.09 6.94
CA PHE A 179 0.70 9.35 6.41
C PHE A 179 0.65 9.53 4.90
N THR A 180 1.71 10.07 4.32
CA THR A 180 1.84 10.30 2.87
C THR A 180 2.84 9.29 2.28
N PRO A 181 2.41 8.11 1.83
CA PRO A 181 3.33 7.13 1.26
C PRO A 181 3.97 7.66 -0.03
N ILE A 182 5.23 7.30 -0.27
CA ILE A 182 5.93 7.61 -1.51
C ILE A 182 5.55 6.53 -2.55
N VAL A 183 5.13 6.98 -3.73
CA VAL A 183 4.78 6.09 -4.86
C VAL A 183 5.98 5.21 -5.22
N ASN A 184 5.74 3.92 -5.37
CA ASN A 184 6.75 2.93 -5.73
C ASN A 184 6.90 2.85 -7.26
N THR A 185 7.68 3.77 -7.84
CA THR A 185 7.86 3.81 -9.31
C THR A 185 8.37 2.46 -9.86
N PRO A 186 7.88 1.99 -11.02
CA PRO A 186 7.07 2.70 -12.05
C PRO A 186 5.55 2.67 -11.87
N GLU A 187 5.04 2.28 -10.70
CA GLU A 187 3.63 2.43 -10.34
C GLU A 187 3.26 3.92 -10.27
N VAL A 188 1.97 4.25 -10.44
CA VAL A 188 1.48 5.62 -10.36
C VAL A 188 0.70 5.93 -9.08
N ALA A 189 0.45 4.91 -8.24
CA ALA A 189 -0.25 5.11 -6.98
C ALA A 189 0.11 4.07 -5.91
N ILE A 190 -0.08 4.46 -4.65
CA ILE A 190 0.12 3.65 -3.46
C ILE A 190 -0.95 3.98 -2.42
N LEU A 191 -1.55 2.96 -1.81
CA LEU A 191 -2.50 3.10 -0.71
C LEU A 191 -1.80 2.92 0.63
N GLY A 192 -1.78 3.96 1.44
CA GLY A 192 -1.45 3.93 2.85
C GLY A 192 -2.69 3.59 3.69
N VAL A 193 -2.55 2.70 4.66
CA VAL A 193 -3.60 2.34 5.60
C VAL A 193 -3.09 2.52 7.02
N SER A 194 -3.74 3.39 7.80
CA SER A 194 -3.44 3.62 9.20
C SER A 194 -4.33 2.78 10.13
N LYS A 195 -4.16 2.95 11.43
CA LYS A 195 -4.90 2.18 12.44
C LYS A 195 -6.39 2.54 12.39
N ALA A 196 -7.23 1.52 12.29
CA ALA A 196 -8.68 1.70 12.41
C ALA A 196 -9.06 2.01 13.87
N GLU A 197 -9.95 2.97 14.06
CA GLU A 197 -10.40 3.42 15.37
C GLU A 197 -11.92 3.59 15.40
N MET A 198 -12.51 3.37 16.59
CA MET A 198 -13.92 3.64 16.81
C MET A 198 -14.16 5.16 16.80
N GLN A 199 -15.02 5.62 15.91
CA GLN A 199 -15.39 7.02 15.78
C GLN A 199 -16.91 7.17 15.82
N PRO A 200 -17.43 8.24 16.46
CA PRO A 200 -18.85 8.57 16.37
C PRO A 200 -19.18 9.03 14.95
N ARG A 201 -20.17 8.41 14.31
CA ARG A 201 -20.68 8.78 12.99
C ARG A 201 -22.15 9.08 13.09
N TRP A 202 -22.56 10.21 12.52
CA TRP A 202 -23.95 10.62 12.48
C TRP A 202 -24.71 9.78 11.44
N ASN A 203 -25.81 9.11 11.85
CA ASN A 203 -26.63 8.25 10.97
C ASN A 203 -27.88 8.97 10.42
N GLY A 204 -28.06 10.24 10.74
CA GLY A 204 -29.25 11.04 10.44
C GLY A 204 -30.16 11.29 11.64
N ALA A 205 -30.01 10.53 12.72
CA ALA A 205 -30.79 10.64 13.95
C ALA A 205 -29.93 10.71 15.21
N GLU A 206 -28.86 9.90 15.30
CA GLU A 206 -27.97 9.82 16.45
C GLU A 206 -26.52 9.50 16.03
N PHE A 207 -25.60 9.61 16.97
CA PHE A 207 -24.21 9.19 16.75
C PHE A 207 -24.06 7.70 17.05
N GLU A 208 -23.61 6.95 16.05
CA GLU A 208 -23.28 5.53 16.17
C GLU A 208 -21.76 5.31 16.23
N PRO A 209 -21.27 4.36 17.06
CA PRO A 209 -19.89 3.97 17.03
C PRO A 209 -19.59 3.15 15.76
N ARG A 210 -18.69 3.63 14.91
CA ARG A 210 -18.27 2.94 13.68
C ARG A 210 -16.75 2.75 13.68
N LEU A 211 -16.28 1.60 13.20
CA LEU A 211 -14.86 1.32 13.08
C LEU A 211 -14.34 1.92 11.77
N MET A 212 -13.67 3.06 11.87
CA MET A 212 -13.19 3.83 10.73
C MET A 212 -11.72 3.54 10.44
N MET A 213 -11.43 3.11 9.23
CA MET A 213 -10.08 2.84 8.75
C MET A 213 -9.60 4.01 7.89
N PRO A 214 -8.53 4.73 8.31
CA PRO A 214 -7.97 5.83 7.53
C PRO A 214 -7.26 5.31 6.29
N LEU A 215 -7.55 5.94 5.15
CA LEU A 215 -6.96 5.70 3.84
C LEU A 215 -6.16 6.91 3.39
N SER A 216 -4.95 6.67 2.88
CA SER A 216 -4.05 7.69 2.36
C SER A 216 -3.59 7.25 0.97
N LEU A 217 -4.22 7.75 -0.08
CA LEU A 217 -3.88 7.43 -1.47
C LEU A 217 -2.90 8.48 -2.00
N SER A 218 -1.62 8.12 -2.15
CA SER A 218 -0.65 8.95 -2.86
C SER A 218 -0.56 8.52 -4.32
N TYR A 219 -0.46 9.49 -5.20
CA TYR A 219 -0.43 9.23 -6.65
C TYR A 219 0.43 10.24 -7.41
N ASP A 220 0.84 9.84 -8.61
CA ASP A 220 1.54 10.68 -9.57
C ASP A 220 0.52 11.57 -10.30
N HIS A 221 0.57 12.88 -10.02
CA HIS A 221 -0.39 13.83 -10.57
C HIS A 221 -0.24 14.04 -12.09
N ARG A 222 0.77 13.45 -12.72
CA ARG A 222 0.91 13.41 -14.18
C ARG A 222 0.00 12.35 -14.81
N ALA A 223 -0.33 11.28 -14.09
CA ALA A 223 -1.17 10.19 -14.54
C ALA A 223 -2.60 10.26 -14.00
N VAL A 224 -2.78 10.75 -12.78
CA VAL A 224 -4.05 10.73 -12.04
C VAL A 224 -4.44 12.13 -11.59
N ASN A 225 -5.70 12.49 -11.80
CA ASN A 225 -6.28 13.75 -11.34
C ASN A 225 -6.91 13.61 -9.95
N GLY A 226 -7.03 14.75 -9.22
CA GLY A 226 -7.60 14.77 -7.87
C GLY A 226 -9.04 14.26 -7.80
N ALA A 227 -9.86 14.55 -8.81
CA ALA A 227 -11.23 14.04 -8.87
C ALA A 227 -11.28 12.50 -9.00
N ASP A 228 -10.36 11.93 -9.77
CA ASP A 228 -10.27 10.47 -9.93
C ASP A 228 -9.78 9.81 -8.64
N ALA A 229 -8.82 10.44 -7.94
CA ALA A 229 -8.35 9.97 -6.64
C ALA A 229 -9.47 9.98 -5.58
N ALA A 230 -10.29 11.03 -5.55
CA ALA A 230 -11.43 11.10 -4.65
C ALA A 230 -12.49 10.02 -4.96
N ARG A 231 -12.81 9.80 -6.25
CA ARG A 231 -13.73 8.72 -6.66
C ARG A 231 -13.18 7.34 -6.30
N PHE A 232 -11.88 7.12 -6.51
CA PHE A 232 -11.21 5.87 -6.18
C PHE A 232 -11.29 5.57 -4.67
N THR A 233 -10.98 6.54 -3.80
CA THR A 233 -11.07 6.34 -2.35
C THR A 233 -12.50 6.16 -1.87
N GLN A 234 -13.48 6.88 -2.43
CA GLN A 234 -14.90 6.66 -2.15
C GLN A 234 -15.35 5.25 -2.56
N TYR A 235 -14.91 4.79 -3.73
CA TYR A 235 -15.25 3.44 -4.19
C TYR A 235 -14.63 2.37 -3.29
N LEU A 236 -13.38 2.54 -2.86
CA LEU A 236 -12.76 1.68 -1.84
C LEU A 236 -13.57 1.67 -0.55
N GLY A 237 -13.99 2.85 -0.07
CA GLY A 237 -14.84 2.98 1.11
C GLY A 237 -16.15 2.20 0.98
N LYS A 238 -16.80 2.28 -0.19
CA LYS A 238 -18.02 1.51 -0.51
C LYS A 238 -17.76 0.00 -0.49
N LEU A 239 -16.70 -0.48 -1.14
CA LEU A 239 -16.36 -1.90 -1.21
C LEU A 239 -16.02 -2.48 0.18
N LEU A 240 -15.30 -1.73 0.99
CA LEU A 240 -14.90 -2.16 2.34
C LEU A 240 -16.02 -2.00 3.37
N GLY A 241 -16.99 -1.10 3.11
CA GLY A 241 -18.14 -0.88 3.97
C GLY A 241 -19.22 -1.97 3.87
N ASP A 242 -19.29 -2.65 2.73
CA ASP A 242 -20.22 -3.75 2.52
C ASP A 242 -19.54 -4.88 1.73
N ILE A 243 -19.21 -5.96 2.44
CA ILE A 243 -18.51 -7.13 1.88
C ILE A 243 -19.23 -7.79 0.71
N ARG A 244 -20.54 -7.60 0.58
CA ARG A 244 -21.32 -8.17 -0.55
C ARG A 244 -20.82 -7.61 -1.88
N HIS A 245 -20.31 -6.38 -1.90
CA HIS A 245 -19.69 -5.81 -3.08
C HIS A 245 -18.35 -6.47 -3.49
N LEU A 246 -17.71 -7.19 -2.57
CA LEU A 246 -16.43 -7.87 -2.87
C LEU A 246 -16.63 -9.27 -3.48
N VAL A 247 -17.86 -9.79 -3.48
CA VAL A 247 -18.17 -11.16 -3.95
C VAL A 247 -19.16 -11.16 -5.14
N MET A 248 -19.65 -10.00 -5.54
CA MET A 248 -20.50 -9.80 -6.73
C MET A 248 -19.65 -9.43 -7.95
#